data_299de14ef7ebdcb5999e04264db33d32
#
_entry.id   299de14ef7ebdcb5999e04264db33d32
#
_cell.length_a   1.000
_cell.length_b   1.000
_cell.length_c   1.000
_cell.angle_alpha   90.00
_cell.angle_beta   90.00
_cell.angle_gamma   90.00
#
_symmetry.space_group_name_H-M   'P 1'
#
loop_
_entity.id
_entity.type
_entity.pdbx_description
1 polymer ?
#
loop_
_entity_poly.entity_id
_entity_poly.type
_entity_poly.pdbx_seq_one_letter_code
_entity_poly.pdbx_strand_id
1 'polypeptide(L)'
;GYKVRDLRDLTVPFLLMGIPMLIIMVAQRETGSALVFISFLLAFYRLGMTGYVLSWGAASILLFILVIRFGEMALPLGIGNTGMLISTLLIHAIVLGLLIGKEKDLRSAIIMALGVGLCYGIGLIINIWVSVNFNYVAIASLAYVAIYLLLQAIKQRKSSLGWIVGFVMASTLLCQGCDFAFHKILQPHQRIRIEVLLGMKDDPHGAGYNVNQSLIAIGSGQTTGKGFLQGTQTKLKFVPEQDTDFIFCTVGEEWGFIGSAGLLLLYLALILRIIYI
;
A
#
# COMPACT_ATOMS: atom_id res chain seq x y z
N GLY A 1 7.01 -31.36 -8.74
CA GLY A 1 6.34 -30.12 -8.47
C GLY A 1 6.74 -29.04 -9.48
N TYR A 2 5.79 -28.30 -9.95
CA TYR A 2 5.98 -27.19 -10.89
C TYR A 2 6.84 -26.12 -10.19
N LYS A 3 8.04 -25.87 -10.71
CA LYS A 3 8.91 -24.79 -10.19
C LYS A 3 8.83 -23.62 -11.16
N VAL A 4 8.23 -22.53 -10.73
CA VAL A 4 8.20 -21.28 -11.47
C VAL A 4 9.59 -20.65 -11.40
N ARG A 5 10.41 -20.81 -12.44
CA ARG A 5 11.76 -20.24 -12.52
C ARG A 5 11.84 -18.99 -13.40
N ASP A 6 11.03 -18.91 -14.43
CA ASP A 6 11.04 -17.82 -15.39
C ASP A 6 9.75 -17.00 -15.36
N LEU A 7 9.86 -15.71 -15.71
CA LEU A 7 8.70 -14.82 -15.86
C LEU A 7 7.68 -15.33 -16.90
N ARG A 8 8.15 -16.17 -17.88
CA ARG A 8 7.28 -16.78 -18.87
C ARG A 8 6.35 -17.84 -18.28
N ASP A 9 6.80 -18.55 -17.23
CA ASP A 9 5.99 -19.56 -16.55
C ASP A 9 4.86 -18.93 -15.72
N LEU A 10 5.00 -17.64 -15.39
CA LEU A 10 4.01 -16.85 -14.64
C LEU A 10 2.89 -16.30 -15.54
N THR A 11 3.04 -16.27 -16.88
CA THR A 11 2.04 -15.65 -17.77
C THR A 11 0.69 -16.31 -17.66
N VAL A 12 0.61 -17.64 -17.66
CA VAL A 12 -0.67 -18.39 -17.56
C VAL A 12 -1.30 -18.20 -16.17
N PRO A 13 -0.59 -18.38 -15.03
CA PRO A 13 -1.12 -18.09 -13.69
C PRO A 13 -1.61 -16.64 -13.55
N PHE A 14 -0.85 -15.66 -14.05
CA PHE A 14 -1.29 -14.25 -13.99
C PHE A 14 -2.52 -13.97 -14.84
N LEU A 15 -2.66 -14.60 -16.00
CA LEU A 15 -3.86 -14.48 -16.82
C LEU A 15 -5.07 -15.13 -16.13
N LEU A 16 -4.89 -16.33 -15.56
CA LEU A 16 -5.94 -17.03 -14.83
C LEU A 16 -6.40 -16.28 -13.57
N MET A 17 -5.53 -15.49 -12.96
CA MET A 17 -5.85 -14.64 -11.83
C MET A 17 -6.41 -13.27 -12.27
N GLY A 18 -5.79 -12.67 -13.29
CA GLY A 18 -6.10 -11.31 -13.73
C GLY A 18 -7.42 -11.20 -14.47
N ILE A 19 -7.80 -12.22 -15.27
CA ILE A 19 -9.06 -12.20 -16.02
C ILE A 19 -10.27 -12.20 -15.07
N PRO A 20 -10.42 -13.13 -14.10
CA PRO A 20 -11.50 -13.06 -13.13
C PRO A 20 -11.49 -11.77 -12.30
N MET A 21 -10.31 -11.31 -11.88
CA MET A 21 -10.16 -10.05 -11.15
C MET A 21 -10.70 -8.86 -11.96
N LEU A 22 -10.37 -8.78 -13.25
CA LEU A 22 -10.87 -7.74 -14.15
C LEU A 22 -12.38 -7.83 -14.35
N ILE A 23 -12.91 -9.05 -14.53
CA ILE A 23 -14.35 -9.27 -14.69
C ILE A 23 -15.11 -8.80 -13.45
N ILE A 24 -14.65 -9.17 -12.24
CA ILE A 24 -15.25 -8.76 -10.97
C ILE A 24 -15.20 -7.23 -10.83
N MET A 25 -14.05 -6.63 -11.13
CA MET A 25 -13.87 -5.19 -10.99
C MET A 25 -14.72 -4.38 -11.97
N VAL A 26 -14.86 -4.85 -13.23
CA VAL A 26 -15.58 -4.11 -14.28
C VAL A 26 -17.06 -4.46 -14.29
N ALA A 27 -17.44 -5.74 -14.23
CA ALA A 27 -18.82 -6.18 -14.35
C ALA A 27 -19.61 -6.03 -13.03
N GLN A 28 -19.01 -6.39 -11.90
CA GLN A 28 -19.65 -6.31 -10.57
C GLN A 28 -19.36 -5.00 -9.85
N ARG A 29 -18.35 -4.22 -10.31
CA ARG A 29 -17.87 -3.00 -9.66
C ARG A 29 -17.45 -3.22 -8.21
N GLU A 30 -17.06 -4.43 -7.86
CA GLU A 30 -16.61 -4.85 -6.53
C GLU A 30 -15.09 -4.89 -6.46
N THR A 31 -14.52 -3.82 -5.94
CA THR A 31 -13.06 -3.72 -5.76
C THR A 31 -12.55 -4.61 -4.61
N GLY A 32 -13.37 -4.82 -3.58
CA GLY A 32 -13.00 -5.66 -2.42
C GLY A 32 -12.74 -7.11 -2.81
N SER A 33 -13.68 -7.73 -3.50
CA SER A 33 -13.55 -9.12 -3.98
C SER A 33 -12.39 -9.27 -4.98
N ALA A 34 -12.14 -8.27 -5.82
CA ALA A 34 -11.02 -8.26 -6.74
C ALA A 34 -9.67 -8.24 -6.01
N LEU A 35 -9.53 -7.50 -4.91
CA LEU A 35 -8.29 -7.42 -4.11
C LEU A 35 -7.90 -8.76 -3.48
N VAL A 36 -8.86 -9.66 -3.22
CA VAL A 36 -8.57 -11.00 -2.67
C VAL A 36 -7.65 -11.79 -3.62
N PHE A 37 -7.78 -11.59 -4.94
CA PHE A 37 -6.92 -12.28 -5.91
C PHE A 37 -5.44 -11.89 -5.77
N ILE A 38 -5.11 -10.73 -5.20
CA ILE A 38 -3.74 -10.32 -4.94
C ILE A 38 -3.08 -11.27 -3.92
N SER A 39 -3.85 -11.88 -3.03
CA SER A 39 -3.32 -12.85 -2.05
C SER A 39 -2.70 -14.09 -2.72
N PHE A 40 -3.10 -14.45 -3.94
CA PHE A 40 -2.48 -15.55 -4.70
C PHE A 40 -1.01 -15.29 -5.04
N LEU A 41 -0.54 -14.02 -5.01
CA LEU A 41 0.89 -13.71 -5.14
C LEU A 41 1.73 -14.39 -4.04
N LEU A 42 1.18 -14.53 -2.83
CA LEU A 42 1.83 -15.26 -1.74
C LEU A 42 1.96 -16.75 -2.06
N ALA A 43 0.93 -17.35 -2.67
CA ALA A 43 0.98 -18.73 -3.12
C ALA A 43 2.01 -18.93 -4.23
N PHE A 44 2.10 -18.00 -5.20
CA PHE A 44 3.11 -18.05 -6.26
C PHE A 44 4.53 -17.89 -5.71
N TYR A 45 4.73 -17.04 -4.71
CA TYR A 45 6.00 -16.94 -4.02
C TYR A 45 6.42 -18.27 -3.42
N ARG A 46 5.50 -19.00 -2.79
CA ARG A 46 5.76 -20.34 -2.26
C ARG A 46 6.10 -21.37 -3.36
N LEU A 47 5.51 -21.24 -4.55
CA LEU A 47 5.78 -22.09 -5.71
C LEU A 47 7.14 -21.79 -6.38
N GLY A 48 7.89 -20.80 -5.87
CA GLY A 48 9.23 -20.47 -6.34
C GLY A 48 9.35 -19.18 -7.14
N MET A 49 8.28 -18.36 -7.15
CA MET A 49 8.36 -17.00 -7.71
C MET A 49 9.41 -16.17 -6.96
N THR A 50 10.14 -15.35 -7.69
CA THR A 50 11.16 -14.49 -7.10
C THR A 50 10.55 -13.52 -6.06
N GLY A 51 11.17 -13.42 -4.88
CA GLY A 51 10.71 -12.52 -3.82
C GLY A 51 10.67 -11.03 -4.22
N TYR A 52 11.34 -10.67 -5.31
CA TYR A 52 11.28 -9.31 -5.85
C TYR A 52 9.87 -8.87 -6.25
N VAL A 53 9.05 -9.76 -6.83
CA VAL A 53 7.66 -9.43 -7.22
C VAL A 53 6.84 -9.10 -5.98
N LEU A 54 7.00 -9.88 -4.91
CA LEU A 54 6.29 -9.64 -3.66
C LEU A 54 6.76 -8.35 -2.97
N SER A 55 8.07 -8.10 -2.94
CA SER A 55 8.61 -6.85 -2.37
C SER A 55 8.20 -5.60 -3.16
N TRP A 56 8.09 -5.71 -4.49
CA TRP A 56 7.55 -4.64 -5.33
C TRP A 56 6.06 -4.38 -5.05
N GLY A 57 5.28 -5.45 -4.91
CA GLY A 57 3.87 -5.34 -4.52
C GLY A 57 3.70 -4.64 -3.17
N ALA A 58 4.45 -5.07 -2.15
CA ALA A 58 4.43 -4.46 -0.83
C ALA A 58 4.88 -2.98 -0.86
N ALA A 59 5.96 -2.68 -1.59
CA ALA A 59 6.42 -1.31 -1.76
C ALA A 59 5.38 -0.43 -2.48
N SER A 60 4.69 -0.96 -3.49
CA SER A 60 3.63 -0.24 -4.21
C SER A 60 2.45 0.10 -3.31
N ILE A 61 2.01 -0.84 -2.46
CA ILE A 61 0.95 -0.61 -1.47
C ILE A 61 1.39 0.46 -0.46
N LEU A 62 2.61 0.37 0.04
CA LEU A 62 3.15 1.34 0.98
C LEU A 62 3.21 2.74 0.37
N LEU A 63 3.74 2.86 -0.85
CA LEU A 63 3.79 4.15 -1.57
C LEU A 63 2.39 4.71 -1.82
N PHE A 64 1.42 3.87 -2.22
CA PHE A 64 0.03 4.29 -2.38
C PHE A 64 -0.53 4.88 -1.08
N ILE A 65 -0.38 4.15 0.05
CA ILE A 65 -0.84 4.63 1.36
C ILE A 65 -0.18 5.96 1.73
N LEU A 66 1.14 6.08 1.55
CA LEU A 66 1.86 7.30 1.89
C LEU A 66 1.41 8.50 1.05
N VAL A 67 1.26 8.33 -0.26
CA VAL A 67 0.83 9.40 -1.17
C VAL A 67 -0.55 9.90 -0.79
N ILE A 68 -1.50 8.99 -0.54
CA ILE A 68 -2.89 9.37 -0.24
C ILE A 68 -3.04 9.87 1.20
N ARG A 69 -2.57 9.09 2.19
CA ARG A 69 -2.79 9.40 3.61
C ARG A 69 -2.18 10.74 4.05
N PHE A 70 -1.00 11.05 3.53
CA PHE A 70 -0.28 12.28 3.85
C PHE A 70 -0.42 13.36 2.77
N GLY A 71 -1.18 13.10 1.70
CA GLY A 71 -1.33 14.04 0.58
C GLY A 71 -1.93 15.38 0.97
N GLU A 72 -2.90 15.38 1.88
CA GLU A 72 -3.60 16.58 2.33
C GLU A 72 -2.98 17.23 3.59
N MET A 73 -1.91 16.64 4.15
CA MET A 73 -1.21 17.25 5.28
C MET A 73 -0.47 18.52 4.85
N ALA A 74 -0.93 19.67 5.36
CA ALA A 74 -0.24 20.93 5.17
C ALA A 74 1.02 21.00 6.05
N LEU A 75 2.18 21.07 5.43
CA LEU A 75 3.40 21.45 6.14
C LEU A 75 3.53 22.97 6.24
N PRO A 76 4.15 23.50 7.33
CA PRO A 76 4.23 24.94 7.60
C PRO A 76 4.91 25.79 6.51
N LEU A 77 5.58 25.16 5.55
CA LEU A 77 6.38 25.81 4.49
C LEU A 77 5.65 25.93 3.14
N GLY A 78 4.34 25.68 3.07
CA GLY A 78 3.60 25.71 1.80
C GLY A 78 4.03 24.59 0.83
N ILE A 79 4.60 23.54 1.38
CA ILE A 79 5.15 22.38 0.66
C ILE A 79 3.99 21.55 0.13
N GLY A 80 3.56 21.74 -1.07
CA GLY A 80 2.61 20.94 -1.84
C GLY A 80 2.07 19.63 -1.20
N ASN A 81 2.02 18.54 -1.95
CA ASN A 81 1.60 17.23 -1.45
C ASN A 81 2.69 16.59 -0.56
N THR A 82 2.48 16.59 0.75
CA THR A 82 3.42 16.01 1.75
C THR A 82 3.62 14.51 1.54
N GLY A 83 2.57 13.78 1.15
CA GLY A 83 2.66 12.35 0.87
C GLY A 83 3.62 12.05 -0.28
N MET A 84 3.63 12.90 -1.30
CA MET A 84 4.57 12.81 -2.41
C MET A 84 6.02 13.00 -1.97
N LEU A 85 6.26 13.98 -1.09
CA LEU A 85 7.58 14.26 -0.55
C LEU A 85 8.09 13.08 0.32
N ILE A 86 7.24 12.56 1.22
CA ILE A 86 7.59 11.41 2.05
C ILE A 86 7.90 10.19 1.18
N SER A 87 7.06 9.90 0.18
CA SER A 87 7.25 8.78 -0.75
C SER A 87 8.56 8.93 -1.54
N THR A 88 8.88 10.13 -1.98
CA THR A 88 10.14 10.43 -2.69
C THR A 88 11.35 10.20 -1.80
N LEU A 89 11.32 10.68 -0.55
CA LEU A 89 12.40 10.44 0.42
C LEU A 89 12.58 8.95 0.71
N LEU A 90 11.48 8.19 0.81
CA LEU A 90 11.54 6.74 0.96
C LEU A 90 12.19 6.06 -0.24
N ILE A 91 11.84 6.47 -1.46
CA ILE A 91 12.47 5.94 -2.70
C ILE A 91 13.98 6.23 -2.67
N HIS A 92 14.40 7.43 -2.31
CA HIS A 92 15.82 7.77 -2.19
C HIS A 92 16.52 6.91 -1.13
N ALA A 93 15.90 6.69 0.02
CA ALA A 93 16.45 5.84 1.08
C ALA A 93 16.62 4.39 0.63
N ILE A 94 15.63 3.83 -0.10
CA ILE A 94 15.71 2.48 -0.66
C ILE A 94 16.86 2.39 -1.68
N VAL A 95 16.96 3.36 -2.58
CA VAL A 95 18.04 3.39 -3.61
C VAL A 95 19.42 3.49 -2.96
N LEU A 96 19.57 4.36 -1.93
CA LEU A 96 20.81 4.44 -1.15
C LEU A 96 21.15 3.09 -0.50
N GLY A 97 20.18 2.44 0.14
CA GLY A 97 20.34 1.13 0.74
C GLY A 97 20.77 0.07 -0.27
N LEU A 98 20.22 0.09 -1.48
CA LEU A 98 20.59 -0.84 -2.55
C LEU A 98 22.02 -0.55 -3.07
N LEU A 99 22.42 0.71 -3.24
CA LEU A 99 23.77 1.08 -3.68
C LEU A 99 24.82 0.68 -2.66
N ILE A 100 24.58 0.90 -1.39
CA ILE A 100 25.53 0.59 -0.31
C ILE A 100 25.54 -0.91 -0.01
N GLY A 101 24.37 -1.53 0.14
CA GLY A 101 24.24 -2.92 0.60
C GLY A 101 24.50 -3.94 -0.50
N LYS A 102 23.87 -3.78 -1.66
CA LYS A 102 23.92 -4.75 -2.77
C LYS A 102 25.06 -4.47 -3.74
N GLU A 103 25.18 -3.23 -4.21
CA GLU A 103 26.18 -2.86 -5.22
C GLU A 103 27.55 -2.57 -4.61
N LYS A 104 27.61 -2.28 -3.30
CA LYS A 104 28.82 -1.87 -2.56
C LYS A 104 29.53 -0.68 -3.20
N ASP A 105 28.76 0.20 -3.85
CA ASP A 105 29.26 1.40 -4.53
C ASP A 105 28.98 2.64 -3.68
N LEU A 106 29.81 2.81 -2.65
CA LEU A 106 29.71 3.94 -1.72
C LEU A 106 29.92 5.27 -2.43
N ARG A 107 30.76 5.31 -3.48
CA ARG A 107 31.03 6.53 -4.26
C ARG A 107 29.76 7.03 -4.94
N SER A 108 29.07 6.15 -5.66
CA SER A 108 27.80 6.50 -6.32
C SER A 108 26.72 6.87 -5.31
N ALA A 109 26.67 6.21 -4.16
CA ALA A 109 25.74 6.54 -3.08
C ALA A 109 25.97 7.95 -2.54
N ILE A 110 27.22 8.35 -2.28
CA ILE A 110 27.57 9.70 -1.79
C ILE A 110 27.22 10.76 -2.85
N ILE A 111 27.59 10.56 -4.12
CA ILE A 111 27.29 11.50 -5.20
C ILE A 111 25.77 11.68 -5.35
N MET A 112 25.03 10.57 -5.30
CA MET A 112 23.57 10.61 -5.35
C MET A 112 22.99 11.40 -4.16
N ALA A 113 23.44 11.12 -2.94
CA ALA A 113 22.94 11.82 -1.73
C ALA A 113 23.25 13.32 -1.77
N LEU A 114 24.45 13.71 -2.21
CA LEU A 114 24.84 15.11 -2.36
C LEU A 114 23.99 15.83 -3.42
N GLY A 115 23.74 15.18 -4.56
CA GLY A 115 22.91 15.76 -5.62
C GLY A 115 21.45 15.91 -5.22
N VAL A 116 20.89 14.92 -4.51
CA VAL A 116 19.54 15.02 -3.91
C VAL A 116 19.49 16.16 -2.90
N GLY A 117 20.48 16.24 -1.99
CA GLY A 117 20.60 17.33 -1.01
C GLY A 117 20.69 18.71 -1.68
N LEU A 118 21.43 18.81 -2.79
CA LEU A 118 21.49 20.03 -3.61
C LEU A 118 20.14 20.40 -4.23
N CYS A 119 19.41 19.45 -4.78
CA CYS A 119 18.07 19.72 -5.33
C CYS A 119 17.14 20.31 -4.27
N TYR A 120 17.07 19.68 -3.11
CA TYR A 120 16.24 20.20 -2.01
C TYR A 120 16.76 21.50 -1.43
N GLY A 121 18.10 21.66 -1.29
CA GLY A 121 18.73 22.89 -0.82
C GLY A 121 18.42 24.09 -1.73
N ILE A 122 18.54 23.91 -3.05
CA ILE A 122 18.17 24.93 -4.03
C ILE A 122 16.67 25.24 -3.93
N GLY A 123 15.82 24.20 -3.83
CA GLY A 123 14.37 24.38 -3.65
C GLY A 123 14.03 25.21 -2.41
N LEU A 124 14.70 24.98 -1.29
CA LEU A 124 14.52 25.76 -0.04
C LEU A 124 14.97 27.21 -0.20
N ILE A 125 16.11 27.45 -0.85
CA ILE A 125 16.63 28.82 -1.10
C ILE A 125 15.65 29.58 -2.01
N ILE A 126 15.17 28.97 -3.08
CA ILE A 126 14.20 29.61 -4.00
C ILE A 126 12.89 29.89 -3.26
N ASN A 127 12.47 28.99 -2.35
CA ASN A 127 11.23 29.15 -1.58
C ASN A 127 11.23 30.38 -0.65
N ILE A 128 12.40 30.93 -0.32
CA ILE A 128 12.51 32.18 0.45
C ILE A 128 11.99 33.37 -0.38
N TRP A 129 12.15 33.33 -1.71
CA TRP A 129 11.81 34.44 -2.60
C TRP A 129 10.50 34.20 -3.36
N VAL A 130 10.22 32.95 -3.70
CA VAL A 130 9.05 32.56 -4.48
C VAL A 130 8.50 31.26 -3.87
N SER A 131 7.20 31.19 -3.60
CA SER A 131 6.57 29.96 -3.11
C SER A 131 6.74 28.81 -4.11
N VAL A 132 7.61 27.87 -3.80
CA VAL A 132 7.91 26.70 -4.64
C VAL A 132 7.06 25.52 -4.22
N ASN A 133 6.37 24.92 -5.18
CA ASN A 133 5.74 23.63 -4.94
C ASN A 133 6.81 22.54 -4.92
N PHE A 134 7.09 21.98 -3.72
CA PHE A 134 8.12 20.96 -3.52
C PHE A 134 7.88 19.64 -4.26
N ASN A 135 6.68 19.41 -4.81
CA ASN A 135 6.44 18.28 -5.70
C ASN A 135 7.33 18.34 -6.95
N TYR A 136 7.56 19.55 -7.50
CA TYR A 136 8.49 19.70 -8.64
C TYR A 136 9.93 19.41 -8.24
N VAL A 137 10.33 19.83 -7.03
CA VAL A 137 11.67 19.52 -6.50
C VAL A 137 11.84 18.02 -6.30
N ALA A 138 10.82 17.34 -5.78
CA ALA A 138 10.80 15.91 -5.62
C ALA A 138 10.94 15.16 -6.96
N ILE A 139 10.18 15.57 -7.97
CA ILE A 139 10.26 15.00 -9.32
C ILE A 139 11.65 15.26 -9.94
N ALA A 140 12.18 16.48 -9.79
CA ALA A 140 13.51 16.82 -10.30
C ALA A 140 14.61 15.99 -9.61
N SER A 141 14.51 15.75 -8.29
CA SER A 141 15.47 14.92 -7.56
C SER A 141 15.41 13.45 -8.01
N LEU A 142 14.22 12.90 -8.28
CA LEU A 142 14.07 11.55 -8.83
C LEU A 142 14.60 11.44 -10.27
N ALA A 143 14.34 12.46 -11.09
CA ALA A 143 14.88 12.53 -12.44
C ALA A 143 16.42 12.58 -12.42
N TYR A 144 17.02 13.39 -11.53
CA TYR A 144 18.47 13.41 -11.32
C TYR A 144 19.00 12.03 -10.97
N VAL A 145 18.40 11.34 -9.98
CA VAL A 145 18.82 10.00 -9.57
C VAL A 145 18.71 9.00 -10.72
N ALA A 146 17.60 9.01 -11.46
CA ALA A 146 17.38 8.12 -12.59
C ALA A 146 18.43 8.34 -13.70
N ILE A 147 18.69 9.60 -14.07
CA ILE A 147 19.68 9.96 -15.10
C ILE A 147 21.09 9.57 -14.63
N TYR A 148 21.46 9.92 -13.39
CA TYR A 148 22.77 9.60 -12.84
C TYR A 148 23.03 8.09 -12.84
N LEU A 149 22.08 7.30 -12.33
CA LEU A 149 22.21 5.84 -12.29
C LEU A 149 22.18 5.21 -13.68
N LEU A 150 21.43 5.76 -14.63
CA LEU A 150 21.41 5.30 -16.03
C LEU A 150 22.78 5.50 -16.67
N LEU A 151 23.40 6.67 -16.51
CA LEU A 151 24.74 6.95 -17.01
C LEU A 151 25.78 6.00 -16.39
N GLN A 152 25.67 5.73 -15.07
CA GLN A 152 26.53 4.76 -14.41
C GLN A 152 26.30 3.33 -14.92
N ALA A 153 25.06 2.93 -15.14
CA ALA A 153 24.71 1.61 -15.68
C ALA A 153 25.34 1.39 -17.08
N ILE A 154 25.27 2.40 -17.93
CA ILE A 154 25.88 2.38 -19.27
C ILE A 154 27.42 2.32 -19.15
N LYS A 155 28.01 3.19 -18.32
CA LYS A 155 29.49 3.29 -18.18
C LYS A 155 30.08 2.02 -17.57
N GLN A 156 29.46 1.46 -16.55
CA GLN A 156 29.97 0.26 -15.86
C GLN A 156 29.47 -1.04 -16.50
N ARG A 157 28.59 -0.99 -17.49
CA ARG A 157 27.91 -2.13 -18.10
C ARG A 157 27.25 -3.09 -17.08
N LYS A 158 26.78 -2.54 -15.96
CA LYS A 158 26.14 -3.32 -14.91
C LYS A 158 24.61 -3.33 -15.09
N SER A 159 24.06 -4.48 -15.41
CA SER A 159 22.62 -4.69 -15.55
C SER A 159 21.85 -4.43 -14.24
N SER A 160 22.49 -4.67 -13.09
CA SER A 160 21.88 -4.45 -11.78
C SER A 160 21.50 -2.98 -11.51
N LEU A 161 22.33 -2.03 -11.96
CA LEU A 161 22.02 -0.60 -11.89
C LEU A 161 20.81 -0.24 -12.78
N GLY A 162 20.67 -0.90 -13.93
CA GLY A 162 19.49 -0.75 -14.80
C GLY A 162 18.17 -1.13 -14.10
N TRP A 163 18.20 -2.19 -13.29
CA TRP A 163 17.03 -2.56 -12.47
C TRP A 163 16.68 -1.53 -11.40
N ILE A 164 17.70 -0.88 -10.79
CA ILE A 164 17.48 0.21 -9.82
C ILE A 164 16.86 1.42 -10.53
N VAL A 165 17.32 1.76 -11.74
CA VAL A 165 16.70 2.83 -12.56
C VAL A 165 15.25 2.48 -12.87
N GLY A 166 14.97 1.25 -13.29
CA GLY A 166 13.62 0.75 -13.51
C GLY A 166 12.73 0.90 -12.27
N PHE A 167 13.27 0.59 -11.09
CA PHE A 167 12.58 0.79 -9.82
C PHE A 167 12.24 2.26 -9.59
N VAL A 168 13.20 3.17 -9.74
CA VAL A 168 12.96 4.62 -9.55
C VAL A 168 11.88 5.13 -10.51
N MET A 169 11.97 4.77 -11.78
CA MET A 169 10.99 5.19 -12.79
C MET A 169 9.59 4.64 -12.51
N ALA A 170 9.48 3.35 -12.21
CA ALA A 170 8.20 2.73 -11.93
C ALA A 170 7.56 3.28 -10.63
N SER A 171 8.36 3.48 -9.58
CA SER A 171 7.88 4.07 -8.32
C SER A 171 7.41 5.52 -8.51
N THR A 172 8.13 6.30 -9.32
CA THR A 172 7.73 7.68 -9.66
C THR A 172 6.41 7.70 -10.41
N LEU A 173 6.28 6.87 -11.46
CA LEU A 173 5.03 6.76 -12.23
C LEU A 173 3.87 6.28 -11.36
N LEU A 174 4.12 5.36 -10.44
CA LEU A 174 3.11 4.87 -9.51
C LEU A 174 2.65 5.99 -8.57
N CYS A 175 3.56 6.75 -7.95
CA CYS A 175 3.19 7.85 -7.05
C CYS A 175 2.36 8.92 -7.78
N GLN A 176 2.80 9.35 -8.98
CA GLN A 176 2.06 10.32 -9.80
C GLN A 176 0.71 9.77 -10.28
N GLY A 177 0.71 8.49 -10.70
CA GLY A 177 -0.49 7.81 -11.15
C GLY A 177 -1.52 7.62 -10.03
N CYS A 178 -1.08 7.30 -8.81
CA CYS A 178 -1.95 7.17 -7.64
C CYS A 178 -2.61 8.50 -7.27
N ASP A 179 -1.82 9.58 -7.21
CA ASP A 179 -2.33 10.92 -6.94
C ASP A 179 -3.34 11.37 -8.01
N PHE A 180 -3.00 11.20 -9.29
CA PHE A 180 -3.88 11.51 -10.40
C PHE A 180 -5.15 10.65 -10.37
N ALA A 181 -5.04 9.34 -10.18
CA ALA A 181 -6.17 8.43 -10.14
C ALA A 181 -7.12 8.79 -8.99
N PHE A 182 -6.57 9.06 -7.81
CA PHE A 182 -7.35 9.40 -6.62
C PHE A 182 -8.14 10.69 -6.82
N HIS A 183 -7.54 11.73 -7.42
CA HIS A 183 -8.18 13.05 -7.56
C HIS A 183 -9.02 13.20 -8.82
N LYS A 184 -8.74 12.44 -9.90
CA LYS A 184 -9.34 12.66 -11.22
C LYS A 184 -10.14 11.48 -11.76
N ILE A 185 -9.83 10.25 -11.37
CA ILE A 185 -10.46 9.03 -11.92
C ILE A 185 -11.50 8.47 -10.97
N LEU A 186 -11.18 8.39 -9.67
CA LEU A 186 -12.08 7.79 -8.68
C LEU A 186 -13.36 8.60 -8.51
N GLN A 187 -14.48 7.89 -8.47
CA GLN A 187 -15.77 8.48 -8.18
C GLN A 187 -15.85 8.91 -6.70
N PRO A 188 -16.64 9.95 -6.35
CA PRO A 188 -16.70 10.49 -4.99
C PRO A 188 -16.94 9.44 -3.92
N HIS A 189 -17.83 8.47 -4.17
CA HIS A 189 -18.13 7.41 -3.19
C HIS A 189 -16.98 6.43 -2.98
N GLN A 190 -16.15 6.16 -4.02
CA GLN A 190 -14.96 5.32 -3.91
C GLN A 190 -13.86 6.05 -3.14
N ARG A 191 -13.70 7.35 -3.40
CA ARG A 191 -12.75 8.21 -2.70
C ARG A 191 -13.06 8.27 -1.21
N ILE A 192 -14.33 8.52 -0.84
CA ILE A 192 -14.76 8.56 0.56
C ILE A 192 -14.44 7.24 1.28
N ARG A 193 -14.67 6.10 0.66
CA ARG A 193 -14.32 4.79 1.25
C ARG A 193 -12.83 4.66 1.55
N ILE A 194 -11.96 5.13 0.65
CA ILE A 194 -10.51 5.12 0.87
C ILE A 194 -10.12 6.11 1.96
N GLU A 195 -10.69 7.31 1.97
CA GLU A 195 -10.47 8.34 2.99
C GLU A 195 -10.84 7.83 4.40
N VAL A 196 -11.99 7.17 4.52
CA VAL A 196 -12.44 6.55 5.78
C VAL A 196 -11.52 5.39 6.18
N LEU A 197 -11.16 4.52 5.25
CA LEU A 197 -10.25 3.39 5.50
C LEU A 197 -8.87 3.85 6.01
N LEU A 198 -8.36 4.95 5.45
CA LEU A 198 -7.08 5.53 5.84
C LEU A 198 -7.18 6.46 7.07
N GLY A 199 -8.37 6.61 7.66
CA GLY A 199 -8.59 7.49 8.81
C GLY A 199 -8.36 8.97 8.51
N MET A 200 -8.64 9.39 7.27
CA MET A 200 -8.53 10.80 6.83
C MET A 200 -9.85 11.55 7.05
N LYS A 201 -10.95 10.83 7.05
CA LYS A 201 -12.29 11.39 7.19
C LYS A 201 -13.14 10.51 8.08
N ASP A 202 -13.84 11.12 9.00
CA ASP A 202 -14.89 10.48 9.77
C ASP A 202 -16.22 10.66 9.04
N ASP A 203 -16.82 9.57 8.64
CA ASP A 203 -18.17 9.55 8.05
C ASP A 203 -19.04 8.54 8.80
N PRO A 204 -19.46 8.91 10.03
CA PRO A 204 -20.16 7.98 10.93
C PRO A 204 -21.58 7.62 10.44
N HIS A 205 -22.15 8.37 9.49
CA HIS A 205 -23.49 8.14 8.96
C HIS A 205 -23.51 7.66 7.50
N GLY A 206 -22.35 7.67 6.81
CA GLY A 206 -22.21 7.22 5.43
C GLY A 206 -21.35 5.97 5.29
N ALA A 207 -20.24 6.09 4.55
CA ALA A 207 -19.35 4.97 4.24
C ALA A 207 -18.72 4.31 5.47
N GLY A 208 -18.53 5.06 6.57
CA GLY A 208 -18.00 4.57 7.84
C GLY A 208 -19.05 4.01 8.81
N TYR A 209 -20.35 4.13 8.49
CA TYR A 209 -21.43 3.74 9.41
C TYR A 209 -21.33 2.28 9.86
N ASN A 210 -21.22 1.36 8.91
CA ASN A 210 -21.14 -0.08 9.20
C ASN A 210 -19.93 -0.42 10.06
N VAL A 211 -18.77 0.20 9.76
CA VAL A 211 -17.54 0.01 10.53
C VAL A 211 -17.69 0.54 11.95
N ASN A 212 -18.23 1.74 12.11
CA ASN A 212 -18.46 2.34 13.42
C ASN A 212 -19.43 1.51 14.25
N GLN A 213 -20.56 1.07 13.67
CA GLN A 213 -21.52 0.21 14.37
C GLN A 213 -20.90 -1.13 14.78
N SER A 214 -20.06 -1.73 13.89
CA SER A 214 -19.36 -2.96 14.21
C SER A 214 -18.35 -2.77 15.36
N LEU A 215 -17.63 -1.65 15.40
CA LEU A 215 -16.70 -1.33 16.50
C LEU A 215 -17.44 -1.11 17.82
N ILE A 216 -18.61 -0.44 17.79
CA ILE A 216 -19.46 -0.28 18.97
C ILE A 216 -19.94 -1.64 19.47
N ALA A 217 -20.38 -2.54 18.57
CA ALA A 217 -20.80 -3.88 18.92
C ALA A 217 -19.66 -4.68 19.57
N ILE A 218 -18.46 -4.72 18.94
CA ILE A 218 -17.29 -5.39 19.49
C ILE A 218 -16.91 -4.81 20.87
N GLY A 219 -16.84 -3.48 20.98
CA GLY A 219 -16.49 -2.81 22.23
C GLY A 219 -17.49 -3.08 23.35
N SER A 220 -18.78 -3.24 23.02
CA SER A 220 -19.82 -3.54 24.00
C SER A 220 -19.71 -4.93 24.63
N GLY A 221 -19.00 -5.86 23.98
CA GLY A 221 -18.76 -7.21 24.49
C GLY A 221 -17.69 -7.28 25.59
N GLN A 222 -16.87 -6.25 25.76
CA GLN A 222 -15.81 -6.19 26.78
C GLN A 222 -14.89 -7.44 26.75
N THR A 223 -14.48 -7.96 27.93
CA THR A 223 -13.56 -9.11 28.02
C THR A 223 -14.24 -10.45 27.80
N THR A 224 -15.44 -10.66 28.37
CA THR A 224 -16.12 -11.97 28.44
C THR A 224 -17.33 -12.11 27.54
N GLY A 225 -17.77 -11.01 26.92
CA GLY A 225 -18.98 -10.96 26.10
C GLY A 225 -20.26 -10.82 26.91
N LYS A 226 -21.35 -10.56 26.18
CA LYS A 226 -22.72 -10.48 26.78
C LYS A 226 -23.38 -11.84 26.93
N GLY A 227 -22.83 -12.88 26.34
CA GLY A 227 -23.38 -14.23 26.27
C GLY A 227 -23.97 -14.57 24.91
N PHE A 228 -24.01 -15.87 24.63
CA PHE A 228 -24.53 -16.39 23.36
C PHE A 228 -25.98 -15.95 23.12
N LEU A 229 -26.25 -15.39 21.96
CA LEU A 229 -27.53 -14.81 21.55
C LEU A 229 -28.05 -13.68 22.47
N GLN A 230 -27.16 -13.03 23.24
CA GLN A 230 -27.55 -11.90 24.10
C GLN A 230 -26.98 -10.56 23.64
N GLY A 231 -26.42 -10.51 22.43
CA GLY A 231 -25.93 -9.29 21.80
C GLY A 231 -27.08 -8.30 21.56
N THR A 232 -26.98 -7.09 22.08
CA THR A 232 -28.02 -6.06 21.92
C THR A 232 -27.89 -5.35 20.57
N GLN A 233 -26.66 -5.06 20.13
CA GLN A 233 -26.41 -4.38 18.86
C GLN A 233 -26.73 -5.31 17.68
N THR A 234 -26.37 -6.58 17.80
CA THR A 234 -26.61 -7.60 16.77
C THR A 234 -28.09 -7.97 16.70
N LYS A 235 -28.81 -8.18 17.81
CA LYS A 235 -30.24 -8.49 17.82
C LYS A 235 -31.10 -7.37 17.23
N LEU A 236 -30.77 -6.13 17.53
CA LEU A 236 -31.51 -4.97 17.05
C LEU A 236 -31.11 -4.56 15.63
N LYS A 237 -30.19 -5.32 14.98
CA LYS A 237 -29.71 -5.09 13.62
C LYS A 237 -29.16 -3.67 13.40
N PHE A 238 -28.48 -3.11 14.42
CA PHE A 238 -27.80 -1.83 14.28
C PHE A 238 -26.59 -1.91 13.36
N VAL A 239 -26.00 -3.11 13.22
CA VAL A 239 -24.91 -3.38 12.26
C VAL A 239 -25.54 -3.94 10.99
N PRO A 240 -25.57 -3.19 9.86
CA PRO A 240 -25.99 -3.74 8.58
C PRO A 240 -25.04 -4.84 8.13
N GLU A 241 -25.57 -5.82 7.39
CA GLU A 241 -24.78 -6.95 6.85
C GLU A 241 -23.94 -7.69 7.90
N GLN A 242 -24.46 -7.79 9.14
CA GLN A 242 -23.77 -8.46 10.24
C GLN A 242 -23.60 -9.96 10.02
N ASP A 243 -24.51 -10.57 9.22
CA ASP A 243 -24.49 -12.02 8.95
C ASP A 243 -23.48 -12.40 7.85
N THR A 244 -22.93 -11.43 7.16
CA THR A 244 -21.97 -11.60 6.04
C THR A 244 -20.67 -10.85 6.31
N ASP A 245 -20.62 -9.58 5.98
CA ASP A 245 -19.40 -8.77 5.96
C ASP A 245 -18.85 -8.46 7.37
N PHE A 246 -19.76 -8.35 8.34
CA PHE A 246 -19.43 -7.96 9.72
C PHE A 246 -19.68 -9.06 10.75
N ILE A 247 -19.64 -10.34 10.36
CA ILE A 247 -19.93 -11.47 11.26
C ILE A 247 -19.04 -11.48 12.52
N PHE A 248 -17.82 -10.95 12.43
CA PHE A 248 -16.89 -10.87 13.55
C PHE A 248 -17.43 -9.96 14.68
N CYS A 249 -18.27 -8.96 14.37
CA CYS A 249 -18.85 -8.10 15.41
C CYS A 249 -19.81 -8.87 16.32
N THR A 250 -20.52 -9.88 15.80
CA THR A 250 -21.38 -10.78 16.60
C THR A 250 -20.54 -11.58 17.58
N VAL A 251 -19.41 -12.13 17.13
CA VAL A 251 -18.46 -12.84 18.01
C VAL A 251 -17.92 -11.90 19.08
N GLY A 252 -17.52 -10.67 18.69
CA GLY A 252 -17.00 -9.67 19.63
C GLY A 252 -18.02 -9.25 20.67
N GLU A 253 -19.28 -9.07 20.31
CA GLU A 253 -20.34 -8.69 21.24
C GLU A 253 -20.73 -9.84 22.19
N GLU A 254 -20.91 -11.06 21.66
CA GLU A 254 -21.42 -12.19 22.43
C GLU A 254 -20.35 -12.89 23.26
N TRP A 255 -19.14 -13.03 22.74
CA TRP A 255 -18.05 -13.79 23.38
C TRP A 255 -16.91 -12.90 23.89
N GLY A 256 -16.98 -11.58 23.61
CA GLY A 256 -16.03 -10.58 24.06
C GLY A 256 -14.61 -10.78 23.48
N PHE A 257 -13.65 -10.17 24.16
CA PHE A 257 -12.24 -10.24 23.76
C PHE A 257 -11.70 -11.67 23.76
N ILE A 258 -12.05 -12.48 24.76
CA ILE A 258 -11.54 -13.87 24.89
C ILE A 258 -12.04 -14.72 23.73
N GLY A 259 -13.34 -14.65 23.39
CA GLY A 259 -13.89 -15.39 22.24
C GLY A 259 -13.33 -14.92 20.91
N SER A 260 -13.19 -13.61 20.74
CA SER A 260 -12.58 -13.01 19.54
C SER A 260 -11.14 -13.44 19.36
N ALA A 261 -10.32 -13.39 20.42
CA ALA A 261 -8.94 -13.85 20.39
C ALA A 261 -8.85 -15.34 20.10
N GLY A 262 -9.71 -16.16 20.71
CA GLY A 262 -9.78 -17.60 20.44
C GLY A 262 -10.08 -17.89 18.97
N LEU A 263 -11.07 -17.22 18.38
CA LEU A 263 -11.41 -17.35 16.96
C LEU A 263 -10.25 -16.95 16.05
N LEU A 264 -9.58 -15.84 16.33
CA LEU A 264 -8.42 -15.38 15.54
C LEU A 264 -7.25 -16.38 15.66
N LEU A 265 -7.01 -16.94 16.83
CA LEU A 265 -5.98 -17.99 17.02
C LEU A 265 -6.31 -19.27 16.26
N LEU A 266 -7.59 -19.67 16.18
CA LEU A 266 -8.02 -20.79 15.35
C LEU A 266 -7.79 -20.52 13.86
N TYR A 267 -8.11 -19.34 13.36
CA TYR A 267 -7.79 -18.95 11.99
C TYR A 267 -6.29 -18.93 11.73
N LEU A 268 -5.50 -18.39 12.65
CA LEU A 268 -4.05 -18.40 12.54
C LEU A 268 -3.50 -19.84 12.48
N ALA A 269 -3.98 -20.72 13.36
CA ALA A 269 -3.58 -22.12 13.36
C ALA A 269 -3.95 -22.83 12.04
N LEU A 270 -5.14 -22.56 11.51
CA LEU A 270 -5.58 -23.08 10.20
C LEU A 270 -4.66 -22.62 9.08
N ILE A 271 -4.38 -21.31 9.01
CA ILE A 271 -3.48 -20.73 7.99
C ILE A 271 -2.08 -21.35 8.10
N LEU A 272 -1.51 -21.43 9.31
CA LEU A 272 -0.20 -22.03 9.53
C LEU A 272 -0.20 -23.50 9.12
N ARG A 273 -1.28 -24.23 9.38
CA ARG A 273 -1.40 -25.65 8.97
C ARG A 273 -1.44 -25.79 7.45
N ILE A 274 -2.21 -24.95 6.75
CA ILE A 274 -2.26 -24.94 5.29
C ILE A 274 -0.89 -24.58 4.70
N ILE A 275 -0.18 -23.65 5.34
CA ILE A 275 1.17 -23.26 4.92
C ILE A 275 2.17 -24.40 5.13
N TYR A 276 2.01 -25.21 6.16
CA TYR A 276 2.92 -26.32 6.49
C TYR A 276 2.72 -27.55 5.58
N ILE A 277 1.52 -27.80 5.06
CA ILE A 277 1.23 -28.89 4.13
C ILE A 277 1.81 -28.61 2.74
#